data_1c9b2d8878cfdfa16ac4b75d5c6d71ac
#
_entry.id   1c9b2d8878cfdfa16ac4b75d5c6d71ac
#
_cell.length_a   1.000
_cell.length_b   1.000
_cell.length_c   1.000
_cell.angle_alpha   90.00
_cell.angle_beta   90.00
_cell.angle_gamma   90.00
#
_symmetry.space_group_name_H-M   'P 1'
#
loop_
_entity.id
_entity.type
_entity.pdbx_description
1 polymer ?
#
loop_
_entity_poly.entity_id
_entity_poly.type
_entity_poly.pdbx_seq_one_letter_code
_entity_poly.pdbx_strand_id
1 'polypeptide(L)'
;YCTYPLIEGRAHLHRAPEEIAEDFALAARLGARCLFVVDSVFNSSPRHVQETCEAILRRNVRLPWACFLRPQALNADLMNLMVRAGLTYVEFGSDSLSDEVLAAYQKGLGFDDIRHAHQLARAAGIDCCHFLICGGPGETAQTLRESFDRSAQLEGAVFMTVVGMRVYPGTPLFERALAEGRFGPETSLLEPVYYISPALTPGEITRHLSDFASRSPNWIVGDPSPAFAKMVRRLRERGVVGPLWSYVSLIQRLWPQGFNWPASHPVS
;
A
#
# COMPACT_ATOMS: atom_id res chain seq x y z
N TYR A 1 -0.72 -16.14 -2.35
CA TYR A 1 0.65 -15.71 -2.02
C TYR A 1 0.81 -15.24 -0.56
N CYS A 2 -0.25 -14.72 0.05
CA CYS A 2 -0.25 -14.18 1.39
C CYS A 2 -0.05 -15.28 2.45
N THR A 3 0.82 -15.03 3.45
CA THR A 3 1.13 -15.94 4.54
C THR A 3 0.22 -15.78 5.76
N TYR A 4 -0.48 -14.67 5.89
CA TYR A 4 -1.32 -14.41 7.07
C TYR A 4 -2.29 -15.55 7.39
N PRO A 5 -3.01 -16.14 6.43
CA PRO A 5 -3.90 -17.26 6.73
C PRO A 5 -3.18 -18.51 7.26
N LEU A 6 -1.88 -18.65 7.00
CA LEU A 6 -1.06 -19.76 7.49
C LEU A 6 -0.49 -19.51 8.88
N ILE A 7 -0.16 -18.25 9.19
CA ILE A 7 0.52 -17.84 10.43
C ILE A 7 -0.52 -17.46 11.50
N GLU A 8 -1.53 -16.69 11.13
CA GLU A 8 -2.51 -16.11 12.06
C GLU A 8 -3.88 -16.79 12.01
N GLY A 9 -4.06 -17.73 11.04
CA GLY A 9 -5.34 -18.38 10.81
C GLY A 9 -6.23 -17.57 9.85
N ARG A 10 -7.48 -18.07 9.66
CA ARG A 10 -8.44 -17.50 8.71
C ARG A 10 -9.50 -16.61 9.36
N ALA A 11 -9.56 -16.61 10.68
CA ALA A 11 -10.51 -15.80 11.44
C ALA A 11 -9.84 -14.48 11.86
N HIS A 12 -10.53 -13.36 11.64
CA HIS A 12 -10.09 -12.07 12.18
C HIS A 12 -10.44 -12.01 13.67
N LEU A 13 -9.42 -11.86 14.52
CA LEU A 13 -9.58 -11.64 15.96
C LEU A 13 -9.44 -10.13 16.22
N HIS A 14 -10.51 -9.50 16.69
CA HIS A 14 -10.50 -8.07 16.97
C HIS A 14 -10.25 -7.82 18.45
N ARG A 15 -9.41 -6.86 18.75
CA ARG A 15 -9.27 -6.29 20.11
C ARG A 15 -10.51 -5.44 20.44
N ALA A 16 -10.79 -5.27 21.72
CA ALA A 16 -11.89 -4.40 22.13
C ALA A 16 -11.66 -2.95 21.64
N PRO A 17 -12.68 -2.28 21.07
CA PRO A 17 -12.56 -0.90 20.59
C PRO A 17 -12.07 0.07 21.66
N GLU A 18 -12.45 -0.10 22.89
CA GLU A 18 -12.03 0.70 24.04
C GLU A 18 -10.53 0.57 24.34
N GLU A 19 -9.98 -0.64 24.22
CA GLU A 19 -8.54 -0.88 24.41
C GLU A 19 -7.72 -0.22 23.30
N ILE A 20 -8.20 -0.30 22.05
CA ILE A 20 -7.54 0.39 20.92
C ILE A 20 -7.56 1.91 21.16
N ALA A 21 -8.71 2.47 21.56
CA ALA A 21 -8.82 3.89 21.85
C ALA A 21 -7.96 4.32 23.04
N GLU A 22 -7.71 3.42 24.00
CA GLU A 22 -6.77 3.66 25.11
C GLU A 22 -5.31 3.73 24.65
N ASP A 23 -4.90 2.85 23.73
CA ASP A 23 -3.58 2.90 23.10
C ASP A 23 -3.37 4.22 22.35
N PHE A 24 -4.39 4.69 21.62
CA PHE A 24 -4.36 6.01 20.97
C PHE A 24 -4.18 7.14 21.97
N ALA A 25 -4.94 7.11 23.09
CA ALA A 25 -4.83 8.10 24.14
C ALA A 25 -3.46 8.06 24.85
N LEU A 26 -2.92 6.85 25.06
CA LEU A 26 -1.59 6.66 25.65
C LEU A 26 -0.52 7.23 24.72
N ALA A 27 -0.56 6.90 23.43
CA ALA A 27 0.39 7.42 22.46
C ALA A 27 0.37 8.96 22.40
N ALA A 28 -0.83 9.56 22.42
CA ALA A 28 -0.97 11.03 22.47
C ALA A 28 -0.34 11.61 23.73
N ARG A 29 -0.57 11.01 24.92
CA ARG A 29 0.06 11.45 26.18
C ARG A 29 1.59 11.33 26.17
N LEU A 30 2.11 10.32 25.47
CA LEU A 30 3.56 10.12 25.30
C LEU A 30 4.17 11.03 24.23
N GLY A 31 3.39 11.91 23.61
CA GLY A 31 3.87 12.89 22.64
C GLY A 31 3.97 12.37 21.21
N ALA A 32 3.32 11.27 20.89
CA ALA A 32 3.19 10.83 19.49
C ALA A 32 2.52 11.93 18.67
N ARG A 33 2.99 12.12 17.43
CA ARG A 33 2.49 13.15 16.52
C ARG A 33 1.69 12.56 15.35
N CYS A 34 1.83 11.26 15.14
CA CYS A 34 1.08 10.47 14.17
C CYS A 34 1.16 9.01 14.62
N LEU A 35 0.13 8.22 14.34
CA LEU A 35 0.12 6.78 14.52
C LEU A 35 0.02 6.08 13.16
N PHE A 36 0.62 4.90 13.08
CA PHE A 36 0.34 3.96 12.01
C PHE A 36 -0.26 2.69 12.63
N VAL A 37 -1.50 2.38 12.28
CA VAL A 37 -2.15 1.14 12.71
C VAL A 37 -1.64 0.01 11.82
N VAL A 38 -0.74 -0.80 12.37
CA VAL A 38 -0.12 -1.94 11.69
C VAL A 38 -1.03 -3.15 11.85
N ASP A 39 -2.09 -3.16 11.07
CA ASP A 39 -3.02 -4.28 10.95
C ASP A 39 -2.96 -4.80 9.51
N SER A 40 -3.09 -6.10 9.30
CA SER A 40 -3.06 -6.65 7.94
C SER A 40 -4.18 -6.07 7.05
N VAL A 41 -5.34 -5.78 7.65
CA VAL A 41 -6.49 -5.10 7.06
C VAL A 41 -7.34 -4.49 8.16
N PHE A 42 -7.28 -3.17 8.34
CA PHE A 42 -8.05 -2.48 9.37
C PHE A 42 -9.57 -2.60 9.17
N ASN A 43 -10.05 -2.52 7.92
CA ASN A 43 -11.47 -2.62 7.59
C ASN A 43 -11.96 -4.06 7.33
N SER A 44 -11.42 -5.04 8.03
CA SER A 44 -11.87 -6.44 7.96
C SER A 44 -13.34 -6.60 8.44
N SER A 45 -13.79 -5.74 9.35
CA SER A 45 -15.18 -5.62 9.82
C SER A 45 -15.59 -4.15 9.87
N PRO A 46 -16.53 -3.70 9.02
CA PRO A 46 -17.03 -2.32 9.06
C PRO A 46 -17.61 -1.92 10.43
N ARG A 47 -18.30 -2.85 11.09
CA ARG A 47 -18.83 -2.63 12.43
C ARG A 47 -17.73 -2.38 13.46
N HIS A 48 -16.66 -3.17 13.43
CA HIS A 48 -15.53 -2.99 14.33
C HIS A 48 -14.80 -1.66 14.09
N VAL A 49 -14.62 -1.26 12.82
CA VAL A 49 -14.08 0.06 12.47
C VAL A 49 -14.94 1.17 13.05
N GLN A 50 -16.28 1.07 12.90
CA GLN A 50 -17.19 2.05 13.45
C GLN A 50 -17.06 2.16 14.97
N GLU A 51 -17.17 1.05 15.69
CA GLU A 51 -17.07 0.98 17.16
C GLU A 51 -15.73 1.53 17.65
N THR A 52 -14.63 1.22 16.95
CA THR A 52 -13.27 1.73 17.26
C THR A 52 -13.18 3.25 17.08
N CYS A 53 -13.64 3.77 15.95
CA CYS A 53 -13.66 5.21 15.69
C CYS A 53 -14.51 5.97 16.71
N GLU A 54 -15.68 5.43 17.06
CA GLU A 54 -16.55 6.01 18.10
C GLU A 54 -15.86 6.01 19.48
N ALA A 55 -15.13 4.95 19.83
CA ALA A 55 -14.36 4.88 21.07
C ALA A 55 -13.23 5.92 21.12
N ILE A 56 -12.50 6.11 20.01
CA ILE A 56 -11.46 7.15 19.87
C ILE A 56 -12.07 8.54 20.07
N LEU A 57 -13.21 8.80 19.42
CA LEU A 57 -13.94 10.08 19.53
C LEU A 57 -14.43 10.34 20.95
N ARG A 58 -15.00 9.34 21.65
CA ARG A 58 -15.43 9.47 23.05
C ARG A 58 -14.30 9.87 23.99
N ARG A 59 -13.06 9.41 23.72
CA ARG A 59 -11.87 9.80 24.50
C ARG A 59 -11.29 11.16 24.09
N ASN A 60 -11.90 11.83 23.10
CA ASN A 60 -11.44 13.13 22.55
C ASN A 60 -9.96 13.11 22.14
N VAL A 61 -9.48 11.97 21.61
CA VAL A 61 -8.12 11.85 21.10
C VAL A 61 -8.03 12.52 19.73
N ARG A 62 -7.11 13.48 19.59
CA ARG A 62 -6.89 14.23 18.34
C ARG A 62 -5.47 13.95 17.84
N LEU A 63 -5.23 12.74 17.40
CA LEU A 63 -3.96 12.29 16.87
C LEU A 63 -4.14 11.82 15.42
N PRO A 64 -3.42 12.42 14.46
CA PRO A 64 -3.42 11.92 13.08
C PRO A 64 -2.98 10.47 13.02
N TRP A 65 -3.63 9.67 12.19
CA TRP A 65 -3.26 8.27 12.02
C TRP A 65 -3.41 7.79 10.59
N ALA A 66 -2.74 6.69 10.30
CA ALA A 66 -2.74 5.98 9.04
C ALA A 66 -3.05 4.50 9.26
N CYS A 67 -3.54 3.80 8.24
CA CYS A 67 -3.76 2.35 8.28
C CYS A 67 -3.74 1.74 6.88
N PHE A 68 -3.65 0.38 6.86
CA PHE A 68 -3.91 -0.40 5.66
C PHE A 68 -5.41 -0.65 5.52
N LEU A 69 -5.96 -0.36 4.34
CA LEU A 69 -7.33 -0.69 3.95
C LEU A 69 -7.34 -1.59 2.72
N ARG A 70 -8.33 -2.46 2.66
CA ARG A 70 -8.73 -3.08 1.40
C ARG A 70 -9.82 -2.23 0.74
N PRO A 71 -9.90 -2.22 -0.60
CA PRO A 71 -10.88 -1.40 -1.31
C PRO A 71 -12.35 -1.74 -1.01
N GLN A 72 -12.64 -3.00 -0.68
CA GLN A 72 -14.01 -3.42 -0.40
C GLN A 72 -14.48 -2.96 0.99
N ALA A 73 -15.81 -3.00 1.18
CA ALA A 73 -16.48 -2.70 2.44
C ALA A 73 -16.25 -1.27 2.96
N LEU A 74 -16.07 -0.32 2.05
CA LEU A 74 -15.99 1.11 2.33
C LEU A 74 -17.22 1.83 1.79
N ASN A 75 -17.68 2.84 2.53
CA ASN A 75 -18.67 3.80 2.08
C ASN A 75 -18.35 5.19 2.63
N ALA A 76 -19.08 6.21 2.18
CA ALA A 76 -18.81 7.60 2.55
C ALA A 76 -18.99 7.84 4.07
N ASP A 77 -19.98 7.24 4.69
CA ASP A 77 -20.24 7.43 6.13
C ASP A 77 -19.12 6.86 6.98
N LEU A 78 -18.66 5.65 6.68
CA LEU A 78 -17.56 5.01 7.39
C LEU A 78 -16.24 5.79 7.18
N MET A 79 -15.99 6.25 5.94
CA MET A 79 -14.80 7.06 5.63
C MET A 79 -14.83 8.38 6.41
N ASN A 80 -15.95 9.09 6.40
CA ASN A 80 -16.14 10.34 7.16
C ASN A 80 -16.00 10.11 8.68
N LEU A 81 -16.45 8.99 9.20
CA LEU A 81 -16.29 8.64 10.61
C LEU A 81 -14.80 8.43 10.95
N MET A 82 -14.05 7.70 10.12
CA MET A 82 -12.62 7.51 10.30
C MET A 82 -11.86 8.84 10.26
N VAL A 83 -12.22 9.76 9.34
CA VAL A 83 -11.64 11.12 9.28
C VAL A 83 -11.91 11.89 10.56
N ARG A 84 -13.13 11.88 11.05
CA ARG A 84 -13.46 12.53 12.33
C ARG A 84 -12.65 11.96 13.50
N ALA A 85 -12.34 10.65 13.46
CA ALA A 85 -11.49 9.98 14.44
C ALA A 85 -9.98 10.23 14.22
N GLY A 86 -9.59 11.00 13.19
CA GLY A 86 -8.21 11.44 12.93
C GLY A 86 -7.50 10.71 11.79
N LEU A 87 -8.19 9.86 11.01
CA LEU A 87 -7.59 9.23 9.83
C LEU A 87 -7.13 10.32 8.85
N THR A 88 -5.87 10.26 8.43
CA THR A 88 -5.24 11.26 7.55
C THR A 88 -4.64 10.61 6.30
N TYR A 89 -4.14 9.38 6.42
CA TYR A 89 -3.46 8.66 5.36
C TYR A 89 -3.99 7.24 5.24
N VAL A 90 -4.13 6.76 4.02
CA VAL A 90 -4.56 5.39 3.72
C VAL A 90 -3.58 4.72 2.79
N GLU A 91 -3.23 3.49 3.11
CA GLU A 91 -2.48 2.58 2.26
C GLU A 91 -3.38 1.46 1.76
N PHE A 92 -3.60 1.40 0.44
CA PHE A 92 -4.39 0.36 -0.19
C PHE A 92 -3.49 -0.77 -0.71
N GLY A 93 -3.74 -1.99 -0.27
CA GLY A 93 -3.15 -3.20 -0.84
C GLY A 93 -3.84 -3.55 -2.17
N SER A 94 -3.66 -2.71 -3.18
CA SER A 94 -4.27 -2.90 -4.50
C SER A 94 -3.63 -4.04 -5.29
N ASP A 95 -2.32 -4.20 -5.15
CA ASP A 95 -1.42 -5.19 -5.75
C ASP A 95 -1.33 -5.11 -7.28
N SER A 96 -2.39 -4.78 -8.00
CA SER A 96 -2.40 -4.47 -9.44
C SER A 96 -3.55 -3.53 -9.77
N LEU A 97 -3.51 -2.91 -10.95
CA LEU A 97 -4.64 -2.16 -11.52
C LEU A 97 -5.22 -2.86 -12.76
N SER A 98 -4.68 -4.03 -13.16
CA SER A 98 -5.23 -4.88 -14.22
C SER A 98 -6.17 -5.93 -13.64
N ASP A 99 -7.40 -6.02 -14.16
CA ASP A 99 -8.39 -7.01 -13.71
C ASP A 99 -7.92 -8.44 -13.95
N GLU A 100 -7.19 -8.69 -15.04
CA GLU A 100 -6.61 -9.99 -15.35
C GLU A 100 -5.60 -10.41 -14.25
N VAL A 101 -4.72 -9.50 -13.86
CA VAL A 101 -3.72 -9.75 -12.82
C VAL A 101 -4.38 -9.89 -11.44
N LEU A 102 -5.37 -9.05 -11.13
CA LEU A 102 -6.14 -9.14 -9.88
C LEU A 102 -6.85 -10.49 -9.74
N ALA A 103 -7.42 -11.00 -10.84
CA ALA A 103 -8.03 -12.32 -10.89
C ALA A 103 -6.98 -13.44 -10.69
N ALA A 104 -5.81 -13.33 -11.33
CA ALA A 104 -4.71 -14.28 -11.18
C ALA A 104 -4.15 -14.29 -9.73
N TYR A 105 -4.18 -13.15 -9.05
CA TYR A 105 -3.81 -13.03 -7.63
C TYR A 105 -4.91 -13.49 -6.67
N GLN A 106 -6.10 -13.80 -7.18
CA GLN A 106 -7.29 -14.17 -6.40
C GLN A 106 -7.67 -13.10 -5.36
N LYS A 107 -7.59 -11.83 -5.75
CA LYS A 107 -7.90 -10.70 -4.85
C LYS A 107 -9.39 -10.58 -4.52
N GLY A 108 -10.26 -11.13 -5.36
CA GLY A 108 -11.72 -11.01 -5.20
C GLY A 108 -12.24 -9.58 -5.35
N LEU A 109 -11.48 -8.72 -6.05
CA LEU A 109 -11.84 -7.34 -6.39
C LEU A 109 -11.35 -7.01 -7.81
N GLY A 110 -11.94 -5.98 -8.40
CA GLY A 110 -11.52 -5.42 -9.68
C GLY A 110 -11.03 -3.99 -9.57
N PHE A 111 -10.60 -3.43 -10.70
CA PHE A 111 -10.13 -2.04 -10.75
C PHE A 111 -11.22 -1.03 -10.35
N ASP A 112 -12.48 -1.30 -10.66
CA ASP A 112 -13.60 -0.43 -10.27
C ASP A 112 -13.77 -0.33 -8.74
N ASP A 113 -13.52 -1.42 -8.00
CA ASP A 113 -13.51 -1.40 -6.53
C ASP A 113 -12.40 -0.49 -6.01
N ILE A 114 -11.19 -0.60 -6.60
CA ILE A 114 -10.03 0.23 -6.23
C ILE A 114 -10.32 1.70 -6.52
N ARG A 115 -10.84 2.00 -7.70
CA ARG A 115 -11.20 3.36 -8.11
C ARG A 115 -12.27 3.95 -7.19
N HIS A 116 -13.31 3.20 -6.87
CA HIS A 116 -14.37 3.65 -5.97
C HIS A 116 -13.83 3.96 -4.56
N ALA A 117 -13.04 3.05 -3.98
CA ALA A 117 -12.42 3.25 -2.67
C ALA A 117 -11.49 4.48 -2.64
N HIS A 118 -10.70 4.66 -3.69
CA HIS A 118 -9.85 5.82 -3.87
C HIS A 118 -10.68 7.13 -3.91
N GLN A 119 -11.75 7.15 -4.70
CA GLN A 119 -12.64 8.31 -4.80
C GLN A 119 -13.29 8.66 -3.44
N LEU A 120 -13.73 7.66 -2.66
CA LEU A 120 -14.25 7.87 -1.31
C LEU A 120 -13.21 8.53 -0.39
N ALA A 121 -11.98 8.04 -0.41
CA ALA A 121 -10.91 8.60 0.40
C ALA A 121 -10.55 10.03 -0.04
N ARG A 122 -10.45 10.28 -1.34
CA ARG A 122 -10.17 11.63 -1.88
C ARG A 122 -11.28 12.63 -1.59
N ALA A 123 -12.55 12.21 -1.72
CA ALA A 123 -13.70 13.04 -1.36
C ALA A 123 -13.72 13.42 0.13
N ALA A 124 -13.18 12.55 1.00
CA ALA A 124 -13.00 12.81 2.41
C ALA A 124 -11.71 13.59 2.76
N GLY A 125 -10.92 14.00 1.76
CA GLY A 125 -9.69 14.78 1.94
C GLY A 125 -8.46 13.96 2.37
N ILE A 126 -8.50 12.63 2.21
CA ILE A 126 -7.42 11.72 2.61
C ILE A 126 -6.41 11.54 1.48
N ASP A 127 -5.13 11.59 1.81
CA ASP A 127 -4.07 11.18 0.90
C ASP A 127 -3.96 9.64 0.86
N CYS A 128 -3.80 9.09 -0.35
CA CYS A 128 -3.82 7.65 -0.62
C CYS A 128 -2.51 7.18 -1.26
N CYS A 129 -2.04 6.03 -0.79
CA CYS A 129 -1.00 5.26 -1.44
C CYS A 129 -1.55 3.90 -1.88
N HIS A 130 -1.24 3.48 -3.11
CA HIS A 130 -1.54 2.14 -3.61
C HIS A 130 -0.25 1.33 -3.73
N PHE A 131 -0.19 0.21 -3.03
CA PHE A 131 0.91 -0.74 -3.18
C PHE A 131 0.63 -1.67 -4.35
N LEU A 132 1.61 -1.82 -5.24
CA LEU A 132 1.53 -2.66 -6.42
C LEU A 132 2.67 -3.67 -6.43
N ILE A 133 2.36 -4.90 -6.82
CA ILE A 133 3.31 -6.00 -7.03
C ILE A 133 3.40 -6.23 -8.53
N CYS A 134 4.52 -5.86 -9.13
CA CYS A 134 4.74 -5.97 -10.57
C CYS A 134 5.52 -7.25 -10.90
N GLY A 135 5.02 -8.02 -11.85
CA GLY A 135 5.64 -9.27 -12.29
C GLY A 135 5.13 -10.53 -11.61
N GLY A 136 4.03 -10.47 -10.87
CA GLY A 136 3.39 -11.66 -10.31
C GLY A 136 2.67 -12.52 -11.34
N PRO A 137 1.96 -13.59 -10.90
CA PRO A 137 1.24 -14.49 -11.79
C PRO A 137 0.28 -13.77 -12.73
N GLY A 138 0.31 -14.11 -14.02
CA GLY A 138 -0.56 -13.51 -15.04
C GLY A 138 -0.08 -12.17 -15.58
N GLU A 139 0.96 -11.56 -15.02
CA GLU A 139 1.45 -10.27 -15.53
C GLU A 139 2.19 -10.41 -16.84
N THR A 140 1.93 -9.47 -17.74
CA THR A 140 2.55 -9.32 -19.06
C THR A 140 2.92 -7.86 -19.28
N ALA A 141 3.67 -7.56 -20.34
CA ALA A 141 3.94 -6.17 -20.71
C ALA A 141 2.67 -5.37 -21.05
N GLN A 142 1.60 -6.04 -21.46
CA GLN A 142 0.32 -5.41 -21.75
C GLN A 142 -0.43 -5.06 -20.45
N THR A 143 -0.56 -6.00 -19.49
CA THR A 143 -1.25 -5.76 -18.23
C THR A 143 -0.51 -4.73 -17.37
N LEU A 144 0.83 -4.69 -17.47
CA LEU A 144 1.63 -3.66 -16.82
C LEU A 144 1.34 -2.27 -17.41
N ARG A 145 1.25 -2.14 -18.74
CA ARG A 145 0.84 -0.89 -19.39
C ARG A 145 -0.59 -0.50 -19.02
N GLU A 146 -1.53 -1.46 -18.99
CA GLU A 146 -2.90 -1.23 -18.52
C GLU A 146 -2.90 -0.62 -17.10
N SER A 147 -2.06 -1.14 -16.19
CA SER A 147 -1.93 -0.60 -14.85
C SER A 147 -1.40 0.84 -14.85
N PHE A 148 -0.46 1.17 -15.73
CA PHE A 148 0.01 2.54 -15.89
C PHE A 148 -1.11 3.48 -16.38
N ASP A 149 -1.85 3.08 -17.41
CA ASP A 149 -2.93 3.89 -17.98
C ASP A 149 -4.06 4.10 -16.97
N ARG A 150 -4.43 3.05 -16.24
CA ARG A 150 -5.46 3.11 -15.19
C ARG A 150 -5.06 3.96 -13.99
N SER A 151 -3.77 4.05 -13.69
CA SER A 151 -3.28 4.87 -12.58
C SER A 151 -3.64 6.35 -12.75
N ALA A 152 -3.77 6.84 -14.00
CA ALA A 152 -4.20 8.20 -14.28
C ALA A 152 -5.63 8.53 -13.81
N GLN A 153 -6.47 7.50 -13.58
CA GLN A 153 -7.83 7.65 -13.04
C GLN A 153 -7.86 7.76 -11.50
N LEU A 154 -6.72 7.55 -10.84
CA LEU A 154 -6.57 7.65 -9.39
C LEU A 154 -5.85 8.96 -9.03
N GLU A 155 -6.53 10.07 -9.26
CA GLU A 155 -5.97 11.41 -9.13
C GLU A 155 -5.43 11.67 -7.72
N GLY A 156 -4.19 12.16 -7.65
CA GLY A 156 -3.52 12.46 -6.38
C GLY A 156 -3.04 11.24 -5.61
N ALA A 157 -3.16 10.03 -6.19
CA ALA A 157 -2.57 8.82 -5.60
C ALA A 157 -1.03 8.85 -5.65
N VAL A 158 -0.41 8.20 -4.67
CA VAL A 158 0.98 7.75 -4.75
C VAL A 158 0.98 6.24 -4.98
N PHE A 159 1.89 5.75 -5.82
CA PHE A 159 2.06 4.33 -6.10
C PHE A 159 3.41 3.87 -5.59
N MET A 160 3.42 2.88 -4.70
CA MET A 160 4.63 2.19 -4.29
C MET A 160 4.68 0.82 -4.96
N THR A 161 5.77 0.53 -5.67
CA THR A 161 5.90 -0.69 -6.47
C THR A 161 7.01 -1.58 -5.96
N VAL A 162 6.76 -2.87 -5.99
CA VAL A 162 7.77 -3.91 -5.79
C VAL A 162 7.82 -4.81 -7.03
N VAL A 163 9.02 -5.28 -7.38
CA VAL A 163 9.22 -6.18 -8.51
C VAL A 163 9.28 -7.61 -8.01
N GLY A 164 8.41 -8.46 -8.56
CA GLY A 164 8.27 -9.84 -8.16
C GLY A 164 7.41 -10.06 -6.92
N MET A 165 6.80 -11.22 -6.84
CA MET A 165 5.98 -11.63 -5.72
C MET A 165 6.77 -12.60 -4.85
N ARG A 166 7.04 -12.22 -3.59
CA ARG A 166 7.81 -13.07 -2.68
C ARG A 166 7.13 -14.42 -2.47
N VAL A 167 7.90 -15.48 -2.60
CA VAL A 167 7.45 -16.86 -2.42
C VAL A 167 7.64 -17.25 -0.95
N TYR A 168 6.58 -17.76 -0.35
CA TYR A 168 6.60 -18.26 1.02
C TYR A 168 6.16 -19.73 1.06
N PRO A 169 6.78 -20.58 1.90
CA PRO A 169 6.40 -21.99 2.04
C PRO A 169 4.92 -22.17 2.36
N GLY A 170 4.30 -23.21 1.80
CA GLY A 170 2.92 -23.58 2.08
C GLY A 170 1.87 -22.68 1.45
N THR A 171 2.25 -21.70 0.64
CA THR A 171 1.30 -20.87 -0.10
C THR A 171 1.01 -21.46 -1.48
N PRO A 172 -0.17 -21.18 -2.08
CA PRO A 172 -0.44 -21.59 -3.46
C PRO A 172 0.57 -21.05 -4.47
N LEU A 173 1.19 -19.91 -4.19
CA LEU A 173 2.26 -19.36 -5.03
C LEU A 173 3.52 -20.23 -4.96
N PHE A 174 3.84 -20.78 -3.80
CA PHE A 174 4.96 -21.72 -3.64
C PHE A 174 4.78 -22.96 -4.53
N GLU A 175 3.61 -23.60 -4.44
CA GLU A 175 3.29 -24.79 -5.25
C GLU A 175 3.36 -24.49 -6.75
N ARG A 176 2.82 -23.35 -7.14
CA ARG A 176 2.88 -22.89 -8.54
C ARG A 176 4.32 -22.65 -9.00
N ALA A 177 5.10 -21.94 -8.23
CA ALA A 177 6.47 -21.60 -8.58
C ALA A 177 7.37 -22.85 -8.67
N LEU A 178 7.14 -23.83 -7.79
CA LEU A 178 7.81 -25.13 -7.83
C LEU A 178 7.42 -25.93 -9.08
N ALA A 179 6.12 -26.01 -9.37
CA ALA A 179 5.61 -26.71 -10.57
C ALA A 179 6.09 -26.08 -11.89
N GLU A 180 6.27 -24.75 -11.90
CA GLU A 180 6.84 -24.01 -13.04
C GLU A 180 8.38 -24.06 -13.09
N GLY A 181 9.05 -24.76 -12.17
CA GLY A 181 10.52 -24.90 -12.13
C GLY A 181 11.25 -23.58 -11.83
N ARG A 182 10.65 -22.64 -11.09
CA ARG A 182 11.26 -21.36 -10.75
C ARG A 182 12.38 -21.51 -9.74
N PHE A 183 12.33 -22.55 -8.94
CA PHE A 183 13.38 -23.00 -8.02
C PHE A 183 13.25 -24.50 -7.77
N GLY A 184 14.29 -25.11 -7.23
CA GLY A 184 14.27 -26.54 -6.88
C GLY A 184 13.71 -26.79 -5.47
N PRO A 185 13.33 -28.04 -5.16
CA PRO A 185 12.79 -28.41 -3.85
C PRO A 185 13.76 -28.16 -2.69
N GLU A 186 15.07 -28.15 -2.98
CA GLU A 186 16.14 -27.88 -2.00
C GLU A 186 16.41 -26.38 -1.79
N THR A 187 15.71 -25.50 -2.47
CA THR A 187 15.94 -24.06 -2.35
C THR A 187 15.55 -23.57 -0.97
N SER A 188 16.49 -22.98 -0.24
CA SER A 188 16.21 -22.32 1.02
C SER A 188 15.37 -21.07 0.79
N LEU A 189 14.18 -21.01 1.43
CA LEU A 189 13.32 -19.82 1.41
C LEU A 189 13.55 -18.90 2.62
N LEU A 190 14.59 -19.14 3.40
CA LEU A 190 15.07 -18.19 4.41
C LEU A 190 15.59 -16.92 3.74
N GLU A 191 16.30 -17.10 2.60
CA GLU A 191 16.60 -16.00 1.70
C GLU A 191 15.38 -15.68 0.81
N PRO A 192 15.12 -14.38 0.51
CA PRO A 192 13.99 -13.98 -0.30
C PRO A 192 14.07 -14.54 -1.73
N VAL A 193 13.10 -15.37 -2.10
CA VAL A 193 12.87 -15.84 -3.47
C VAL A 193 11.63 -15.14 -4.01
N TYR A 194 11.74 -14.58 -5.22
CA TYR A 194 10.66 -13.87 -5.86
C TYR A 194 10.18 -14.60 -7.11
N TYR A 195 8.88 -14.78 -7.20
CA TYR A 195 8.24 -15.24 -8.43
C TYR A 195 8.15 -14.08 -9.41
N ILE A 196 8.54 -14.36 -10.66
CA ILE A 196 8.33 -13.47 -11.81
C ILE A 196 7.53 -14.25 -12.85
N SER A 197 6.49 -13.62 -13.41
CA SER A 197 5.70 -14.18 -14.51
C SER A 197 6.59 -14.65 -15.66
N PRO A 198 6.31 -15.83 -16.26
CA PRO A 198 7.08 -16.31 -17.43
C PRO A 198 7.10 -15.36 -18.61
N ALA A 199 6.13 -14.47 -18.72
CA ALA A 199 6.00 -13.51 -19.81
C ALA A 199 6.93 -12.29 -19.69
N LEU A 200 7.66 -12.16 -18.59
CA LEU A 200 8.51 -10.99 -18.29
C LEU A 200 9.80 -11.42 -17.61
N THR A 201 10.84 -10.60 -17.78
CA THR A 201 12.06 -10.66 -16.97
C THR A 201 12.07 -9.54 -15.92
N PRO A 202 12.80 -9.67 -14.81
CA PRO A 202 12.95 -8.59 -13.83
C PRO A 202 13.48 -7.29 -14.47
N GLY A 203 14.41 -7.39 -15.41
CA GLY A 203 14.98 -6.26 -16.13
C GLY A 203 13.96 -5.53 -17.02
N GLU A 204 13.05 -6.26 -17.68
CA GLU A 204 11.97 -5.66 -18.46
C GLU A 204 11.00 -4.91 -17.56
N ILE A 205 10.59 -5.51 -16.45
CA ILE A 205 9.69 -4.87 -15.47
C ILE A 205 10.33 -3.59 -14.94
N THR A 206 11.57 -3.66 -14.47
CA THR A 206 12.29 -2.50 -13.93
C THR A 206 12.41 -1.39 -14.96
N ARG A 207 12.72 -1.71 -16.22
CA ARG A 207 12.79 -0.73 -17.31
C ARG A 207 11.42 -0.07 -17.53
N HIS A 208 10.33 -0.83 -17.67
CA HIS A 208 8.98 -0.28 -17.83
C HIS A 208 8.58 0.63 -16.68
N LEU A 209 8.85 0.22 -15.45
CA LEU A 209 8.58 1.02 -14.25
C LEU A 209 9.40 2.31 -14.23
N SER A 210 10.71 2.23 -14.52
CA SER A 210 11.60 3.39 -14.54
C SER A 210 11.22 4.38 -15.63
N ASP A 211 10.92 3.90 -16.84
CA ASP A 211 10.48 4.73 -17.96
C ASP A 211 9.16 5.43 -17.66
N PHE A 212 8.23 4.77 -16.97
CA PHE A 212 6.97 5.37 -16.57
C PHE A 212 7.15 6.36 -15.41
N ALA A 213 7.86 5.97 -14.37
CA ALA A 213 8.12 6.81 -13.20
C ALA A 213 8.90 8.09 -13.54
N SER A 214 9.76 8.06 -14.57
CA SER A 214 10.46 9.28 -15.04
C SER A 214 9.52 10.40 -15.48
N ARG A 215 8.27 10.06 -15.87
CA ARG A 215 7.21 10.98 -16.31
C ARG A 215 6.05 11.09 -15.31
N SER A 216 6.05 10.24 -14.30
CA SER A 216 4.98 10.11 -13.32
C SER A 216 5.59 10.13 -11.90
N PRO A 217 5.90 11.31 -11.35
CA PRO A 217 6.68 11.44 -10.10
C PRO A 217 5.94 10.92 -8.85
N ASN A 218 4.68 10.54 -8.99
CA ASN A 218 3.90 9.86 -7.95
C ASN A 218 4.10 8.34 -7.92
N TRP A 219 4.93 7.79 -8.81
CA TRP A 219 5.34 6.39 -8.79
C TRP A 219 6.71 6.25 -8.12
N ILE A 220 6.74 5.53 -7.01
CA ILE A 220 7.95 5.22 -6.25
C ILE A 220 8.41 3.82 -6.67
N VAL A 221 9.56 3.77 -7.31
CA VAL A 221 10.19 2.54 -7.80
C VAL A 221 11.52 2.35 -7.10
N GLY A 222 11.69 1.23 -6.39
CA GLY A 222 12.91 0.95 -5.63
C GLY A 222 13.08 1.82 -4.38
N ASP A 223 14.33 1.88 -3.88
CA ASP A 223 14.66 2.59 -2.65
C ASP A 223 14.69 4.11 -2.86
N PRO A 224 14.32 4.89 -1.84
CA PRO A 224 14.38 6.34 -1.91
C PRO A 224 15.82 6.82 -2.08
N SER A 225 16.02 7.76 -2.99
CA SER A 225 17.34 8.35 -3.21
C SER A 225 17.89 9.04 -1.93
N PRO A 226 19.22 9.14 -1.75
CA PRO A 226 19.82 9.87 -0.63
C PRO A 226 19.35 11.34 -0.53
N ALA A 227 19.07 11.97 -1.66
CA ALA A 227 18.53 13.35 -1.71
C ALA A 227 17.12 13.41 -1.14
N PHE A 228 16.25 12.46 -1.49
CA PHE A 228 14.91 12.34 -0.92
C PHE A 228 14.96 12.07 0.58
N ALA A 229 15.79 11.13 1.02
CA ALA A 229 15.95 10.83 2.45
C ALA A 229 16.42 12.06 3.25
N LYS A 230 17.35 12.85 2.71
CA LYS A 230 17.80 14.10 3.31
C LYS A 230 16.69 15.14 3.40
N MET A 231 15.87 15.26 2.36
CA MET A 231 14.73 16.17 2.33
C MET A 231 13.67 15.76 3.35
N VAL A 232 13.28 14.49 3.39
CA VAL A 232 12.31 13.95 4.38
C VAL A 232 12.79 14.25 5.81
N ARG A 233 14.08 14.03 6.10
CA ARG A 233 14.65 14.35 7.41
C ARG A 233 14.45 15.83 7.76
N ARG A 234 14.76 16.76 6.84
CA ARG A 234 14.55 18.20 7.06
C ARG A 234 13.09 18.58 7.29
N LEU A 235 12.17 17.93 6.58
CA LEU A 235 10.73 18.15 6.77
C LEU A 235 10.28 17.65 8.14
N ARG A 236 10.77 16.50 8.58
CA ARG A 236 10.50 15.94 9.93
C ARG A 236 11.04 16.85 11.04
N GLU A 237 12.23 17.40 10.88
CA GLU A 237 12.82 18.38 11.81
C GLU A 237 11.96 19.65 11.93
N ARG A 238 11.25 20.04 10.85
CA ARG A 238 10.29 21.15 10.82
C ARG A 238 8.88 20.77 11.27
N GLY A 239 8.71 19.55 11.73
CA GLY A 239 7.45 19.12 12.27
C GLY A 239 6.47 18.47 11.29
N VAL A 240 6.83 18.28 10.04
CA VAL A 240 6.01 17.51 9.11
C VAL A 240 6.09 16.03 9.50
N VAL A 241 4.96 15.38 9.71
CA VAL A 241 4.85 13.97 10.08
C VAL A 241 3.89 13.27 9.15
N GLY A 242 4.12 11.96 8.94
CA GLY A 242 3.31 11.11 8.09
C GLY A 242 4.10 9.92 7.57
N PRO A 243 3.44 9.00 6.86
CA PRO A 243 4.13 7.91 6.16
C PRO A 243 5.08 8.46 5.10
N LEU A 244 6.12 7.69 4.79
CA LEU A 244 7.21 8.16 3.91
C LEU A 244 6.70 8.63 2.54
N TRP A 245 5.74 7.93 1.96
CA TRP A 245 5.16 8.27 0.67
C TRP A 245 4.34 9.59 0.69
N SER A 246 3.81 10.01 1.83
CA SER A 246 3.02 11.26 1.91
C SER A 246 3.87 12.50 1.61
N TYR A 247 5.19 12.41 1.77
CA TYR A 247 6.10 13.48 1.37
C TYR A 247 6.13 13.67 -0.15
N VAL A 248 5.87 12.63 -0.94
CA VAL A 248 5.72 12.74 -2.39
C VAL A 248 4.52 13.60 -2.73
N SER A 249 3.35 13.31 -2.15
CA SER A 249 2.14 14.12 -2.32
C SER A 249 2.36 15.59 -1.90
N LEU A 250 3.07 15.81 -0.80
CA LEU A 250 3.40 17.16 -0.34
C LEU A 250 4.29 17.89 -1.34
N ILE A 251 5.32 17.21 -1.87
CA ILE A 251 6.23 17.81 -2.84
C ILE A 251 5.51 18.16 -4.13
N GLN A 252 4.65 17.29 -4.64
CA GLN A 252 3.85 17.56 -5.83
C GLN A 252 2.94 18.77 -5.65
N ARG A 253 2.33 18.95 -4.48
CA ARG A 253 1.54 20.14 -4.17
C ARG A 253 2.37 21.42 -4.10
N LEU A 254 3.59 21.35 -3.61
CA LEU A 254 4.50 22.51 -3.48
C LEU A 254 5.21 22.85 -4.79
N TRP A 255 5.43 21.85 -5.67
CA TRP A 255 6.12 21.99 -6.97
C TRP A 255 5.33 21.32 -8.09
N PRO A 256 4.19 21.90 -8.51
CA PRO A 256 3.34 21.31 -9.55
C PRO A 256 4.01 21.23 -10.92
N GLN A 257 5.10 21.98 -11.16
CA GLN A 257 5.90 21.95 -12.40
C GLN A 257 6.81 20.70 -12.51
N GLY A 258 6.75 19.80 -11.52
CA GLY A 258 7.58 18.61 -11.45
C GLY A 258 8.88 18.82 -10.67
N PHE A 259 9.17 17.89 -9.79
CA PHE A 259 10.47 17.78 -9.12
C PHE A 259 11.26 16.71 -9.87
N ASN A 260 12.42 17.08 -10.43
CA ASN A 260 13.32 16.12 -11.04
C ASN A 260 13.89 15.21 -9.94
N TRP A 261 13.33 14.02 -9.81
CA TRP A 261 13.90 12.98 -8.97
C TRP A 261 15.22 12.55 -9.60
N PRO A 262 16.35 12.62 -8.87
CA PRO A 262 17.55 11.97 -9.37
C PRO A 262 17.24 10.48 -9.55
N ALA A 263 17.58 9.95 -10.74
CA ALA A 263 17.33 8.57 -11.10
C ALA A 263 17.81 7.64 -9.98
N SER A 264 16.92 6.77 -9.49
CA SER A 264 17.29 5.69 -8.59
C SER A 264 18.27 4.79 -9.34
N HIS A 265 19.40 4.47 -8.73
CA HIS A 265 20.32 3.47 -9.29
C HIS A 265 19.55 2.15 -9.42
N PRO A 266 19.73 1.39 -10.52
CA PRO A 266 19.12 0.08 -10.65
C PRO A 266 19.58 -0.79 -9.47
N VAL A 267 18.62 -1.48 -8.87
CA VAL A 267 18.90 -2.50 -7.86
C VAL A 267 19.78 -3.55 -8.48
N SER A 268 21.01 -3.67 -7.97
CA SER A 268 21.98 -4.70 -8.35
C SER A 268 21.54 -6.07 -7.82
#